data_389315d0304aca36300482dace9a8fa6
#
_entry.id   389315d0304aca36300482dace9a8fa6
#
_cell.length_a   1.000
_cell.length_b   1.000
_cell.length_c   1.000
_cell.angle_alpha   90.00
_cell.angle_beta   90.00
_cell.angle_gamma   90.00
#
_symmetry.space_group_name_H-M   'P 1'
#
loop_
_entity.id
_entity.type
_entity.pdbx_description
1 polymer ?
#
loop_
_entity_poly.entity_id
_entity_poly.type
_entity_poly.pdbx_seq_one_letter_code
_entity_poly.pdbx_strand_id
1 'polypeptide(L)'
;MCFGAFYMSGLRELHYACPDPYAGSVNLLGTTPYLKRKPIKIVSPERPDLEIVIMALNVEWRLHYRRGPHEDVVLSAWAPVVPRGIQLGTMLFESGDLRRMRDDGMSAAGVFNQLVGRVHPA
;
A
#
# COMPACT_ATOMS: atom_id res chain seq x y z
N MET A 1 11.11 10.60 7.04
CA MET A 1 10.46 11.83 7.54
C MET A 1 9.15 11.55 8.28
N CYS A 2 8.16 10.89 7.68
CA CYS A 2 6.86 10.59 8.33
C CYS A 2 6.97 9.75 9.61
N PHE A 3 7.85 8.75 9.65
CA PHE A 3 8.07 7.94 10.85
C PHE A 3 8.59 8.77 12.02
N GLY A 4 9.55 9.67 11.78
CA GLY A 4 10.07 10.55 12.82
C GLY A 4 9.00 11.51 13.35
N ALA A 5 8.22 12.11 12.46
CA ALA A 5 7.10 12.98 12.83
C ALA A 5 6.05 12.23 13.65
N PHE A 6 5.66 11.03 13.22
CA PHE A 6 4.76 10.16 13.97
C PHE A 6 5.30 9.85 15.38
N TYR A 7 6.55 9.42 15.47
CA TYR A 7 7.17 9.08 16.75
C TYR A 7 7.24 10.28 17.71
N MET A 8 7.54 11.46 17.17
CA MET A 8 7.66 12.69 17.96
C MET A 8 6.30 13.31 18.34
N SER A 9 5.24 13.01 17.59
CA SER A 9 3.90 13.61 17.84
C SER A 9 3.21 13.15 19.12
N GLY A 10 3.74 12.13 19.79
CA GLY A 10 3.14 11.58 21.00
C GLY A 10 2.03 10.55 20.77
N LEU A 11 1.77 10.16 19.53
CA LEU A 11 0.84 9.07 19.20
C LEU A 11 1.29 7.75 19.82
N ARG A 12 0.32 6.91 20.20
CA ARG A 12 0.58 5.63 20.86
C ARG A 12 -0.02 4.44 20.12
N GLU A 13 -0.73 4.68 19.05
CA GLU A 13 -1.33 3.65 18.23
C GLU A 13 -1.17 4.00 16.75
N LEU A 14 -0.76 3.02 15.95
CA LEU A 14 -0.59 3.14 14.51
C LEU A 14 -1.43 2.08 13.81
N HIS A 15 -2.37 2.54 12.98
CA HIS A 15 -3.11 1.70 12.05
C HIS A 15 -2.61 1.96 10.64
N TYR A 16 -2.40 0.90 9.87
CA TYR A 16 -2.05 1.00 8.46
C TYR A 16 -2.81 -0.03 7.63
N ALA A 17 -3.12 0.32 6.39
CA ALA A 17 -3.91 -0.52 5.50
C ALA A 17 -3.06 -1.50 4.69
N CYS A 18 -1.83 -1.11 4.35
CA CYS A 18 -0.91 -1.93 3.57
C CYS A 18 0.52 -1.68 4.04
N PRO A 19 1.32 -2.73 4.26
CA PRO A 19 2.73 -2.57 4.56
C PRO A 19 3.51 -2.11 3.33
N ASP A 20 4.59 -1.38 3.53
CA ASP A 20 5.58 -1.11 2.51
C ASP A 20 6.90 -1.81 2.89
N PRO A 21 7.17 -3.01 2.38
CA PRO A 21 8.39 -3.74 2.72
C PRO A 21 9.66 -3.15 2.12
N TYR A 22 9.54 -2.24 1.15
CA TYR A 22 10.70 -1.58 0.54
C TYR A 22 11.13 -0.30 1.28
N ALA A 23 10.18 0.58 1.58
CA ALA A 23 10.48 1.90 2.15
C ALA A 23 9.77 2.17 3.50
N GLY A 24 8.97 1.23 3.98
CA GLY A 24 8.28 1.34 5.26
C GLY A 24 9.26 1.30 6.43
N SER A 25 8.95 2.04 7.48
CA SER A 25 9.83 2.22 8.64
C SER A 25 9.21 1.73 9.95
N VAL A 26 8.05 1.08 9.91
CA VAL A 26 7.36 0.58 11.12
C VAL A 26 8.20 -0.46 11.86
N ASN A 27 9.00 -1.24 11.13
CA ASN A 27 9.93 -2.22 11.67
C ASN A 27 11.08 -1.60 12.49
N LEU A 28 11.29 -0.30 12.43
CA LEU A 28 12.28 0.41 13.25
C LEU A 28 11.81 0.64 14.69
N LEU A 29 10.51 0.53 14.95
CA LEU A 29 9.99 0.67 16.33
C LEU A 29 10.64 -0.38 17.25
N GLY A 30 11.13 0.09 18.37
CA GLY A 30 11.79 -0.75 19.38
C GLY A 30 13.20 -1.24 19.03
N THR A 31 13.80 -0.84 17.92
CA THR A 31 15.14 -1.29 17.50
C THR A 31 16.30 -0.56 18.21
N THR A 32 16.05 0.62 18.75
CA THR A 32 17.06 1.38 19.50
C THR A 32 16.55 1.70 20.91
N PRO A 33 17.45 2.03 21.89
CA PRO A 33 17.02 2.47 23.21
C PRO A 33 16.06 3.66 23.15
N TYR A 34 16.27 4.59 22.24
CA TYR A 34 15.38 5.74 22.03
C TYR A 34 13.98 5.30 21.55
N LEU A 35 13.91 4.41 20.55
CA LEU A 35 12.66 3.93 19.99
C LEU A 35 11.90 2.95 20.92
N LYS A 36 12.56 2.42 21.95
CA LYS A 36 11.94 1.61 23.01
C LYS A 36 11.23 2.45 24.08
N ARG A 37 11.53 3.74 24.17
CA ARG A 37 11.01 4.61 25.24
C ARG A 37 9.51 4.86 25.17
N LYS A 38 8.92 4.74 23.98
CA LYS A 38 7.50 4.97 23.73
C LYS A 38 6.86 3.68 23.25
N PRO A 39 6.04 3.02 24.06
CA PRO A 39 5.28 1.87 23.58
C PRO A 39 4.23 2.35 22.58
N ILE A 40 4.34 1.88 21.34
CA ILE A 40 3.39 2.16 20.27
C ILE A 40 2.74 0.85 19.87
N LYS A 41 1.42 0.80 19.98
CA LYS A 41 0.63 -0.32 19.51
C LYS A 41 0.51 -0.25 17.98
N ILE A 42 0.90 -1.32 17.32
CA ILE A 42 0.74 -1.46 15.88
C ILE A 42 -0.46 -2.36 15.61
N VAL A 43 -1.39 -1.85 14.82
CA VAL A 43 -2.55 -2.60 14.35
C VAL A 43 -2.39 -2.82 12.86
N SER A 44 -2.07 -4.07 12.49
CA SER A 44 -1.99 -4.48 11.09
C SER A 44 -3.37 -4.53 10.45
N PRO A 45 -3.45 -4.51 9.12
CA PRO A 45 -4.75 -4.52 8.44
C PRO A 45 -5.55 -5.76 8.80
N GLU A 46 -6.76 -5.53 9.31
CA GLU A 46 -7.74 -6.60 9.58
C GLU A 46 -8.51 -6.99 8.30
N ARG A 47 -8.26 -6.27 7.21
CA ARG A 47 -8.96 -6.40 5.94
C ARG A 47 -7.99 -6.68 4.79
N PRO A 48 -7.83 -7.95 4.40
CA PRO A 48 -6.97 -8.34 3.29
C PRO A 48 -7.38 -7.73 1.94
N ASP A 49 -8.66 -7.44 1.73
CA ASP A 49 -9.16 -6.77 0.54
C ASP A 49 -8.62 -5.34 0.41
N LEU A 50 -8.58 -4.60 1.52
CA LEU A 50 -8.04 -3.25 1.58
C LEU A 50 -6.53 -3.25 1.25
N GLU A 51 -5.78 -4.18 1.85
CA GLU A 51 -4.36 -4.35 1.58
C GLU A 51 -4.07 -4.60 0.09
N ILE A 52 -4.81 -5.53 -0.52
CA ILE A 52 -4.68 -5.89 -1.93
C ILE A 52 -4.99 -4.68 -2.83
N VAL A 53 -6.08 -3.96 -2.57
CA VAL A 53 -6.48 -2.80 -3.38
C VAL A 53 -5.45 -1.67 -3.27
N ILE A 54 -4.99 -1.34 -2.07
CA ILE A 54 -3.98 -0.29 -1.86
C ILE A 54 -2.67 -0.65 -2.58
N MET A 55 -2.21 -1.91 -2.46
CA MET A 55 -1.04 -2.37 -3.20
C MET A 55 -1.25 -2.27 -4.71
N ALA A 56 -2.41 -2.70 -5.21
CA ALA A 56 -2.71 -2.65 -6.64
C ALA A 56 -2.68 -1.23 -7.22
N LEU A 57 -3.22 -0.24 -6.50
CA LEU A 57 -3.17 1.16 -6.90
C LEU A 57 -1.74 1.69 -6.93
N ASN A 58 -0.90 1.32 -5.98
CA ASN A 58 0.51 1.69 -5.97
C ASN A 58 1.29 1.06 -7.13
N VAL A 59 1.04 -0.21 -7.43
CA VAL A 59 1.67 -0.92 -8.56
C VAL A 59 1.28 -0.27 -9.89
N GLU A 60 -0.02 -0.04 -10.11
CA GLU A 60 -0.50 0.60 -11.34
C GLU A 60 0.12 1.98 -11.54
N TRP A 61 0.15 2.79 -10.48
CA TRP A 61 0.78 4.11 -10.53
C TRP A 61 2.28 4.02 -10.87
N ARG A 62 3.01 3.08 -10.28
CA ARG A 62 4.44 2.89 -10.58
C ARG A 62 4.69 2.48 -12.01
N LEU A 63 3.89 1.57 -12.54
CA LEU A 63 4.01 1.13 -13.93
C LEU A 63 3.77 2.27 -14.94
N HIS A 64 2.96 3.28 -14.57
CA HIS A 64 2.75 4.46 -15.40
C HIS A 64 3.85 5.52 -15.28
N TYR A 65 4.29 5.84 -14.09
CA TYR A 65 5.01 7.08 -13.82
C TYR A 65 6.48 6.91 -13.43
N ARG A 66 6.88 5.72 -13.04
CA ARG A 66 8.26 5.44 -12.63
C ARG A 66 8.84 4.29 -13.43
N ARG A 67 9.34 4.62 -14.62
CA ARG A 67 10.06 3.66 -15.46
C ARG A 67 11.56 3.77 -15.19
N GLY A 68 12.16 2.68 -14.70
CA GLY A 68 13.59 2.62 -14.48
C GLY A 68 14.02 1.41 -13.65
N PRO A 69 15.34 1.14 -13.52
CA PRO A 69 15.85 -0.05 -12.86
C PRO A 69 15.45 -0.16 -11.38
N HIS A 70 15.09 0.94 -10.73
CA HIS A 70 14.62 0.93 -9.34
C HIS A 70 13.20 0.36 -9.17
N GLU A 71 12.41 0.29 -10.22
CA GLU A 71 11.04 -0.21 -10.16
C GLU A 71 11.01 -1.71 -9.93
N ASP A 72 11.90 -2.44 -10.57
CA ASP A 72 12.01 -3.89 -10.41
C ASP A 72 12.36 -4.28 -8.98
N VAL A 73 13.21 -3.50 -8.32
CA VAL A 73 13.59 -3.73 -6.93
C VAL A 73 12.40 -3.53 -5.99
N VAL A 74 11.58 -2.51 -6.22
CA VAL A 74 10.40 -2.22 -5.39
C VAL A 74 9.33 -3.29 -5.58
N LEU A 75 9.00 -3.60 -6.82
CA LEU A 75 8.00 -4.64 -7.13
C LEU A 75 8.45 -6.01 -6.62
N SER A 76 9.75 -6.32 -6.74
CA SER A 76 10.33 -7.55 -6.20
C SER A 76 10.23 -7.62 -4.68
N ALA A 77 10.35 -6.49 -3.98
CA ALA A 77 10.19 -6.42 -2.53
C ALA A 77 8.71 -6.59 -2.11
N TRP A 78 7.77 -6.09 -2.91
CA TRP A 78 6.34 -6.17 -2.62
C TRP A 78 5.71 -7.52 -2.98
N ALA A 79 6.20 -8.19 -4.03
CA ALA A 79 5.62 -9.41 -4.57
C ALA A 79 5.43 -10.55 -3.53
N PRO A 80 6.40 -10.85 -2.64
CA PRO A 80 6.21 -11.91 -1.65
C PRO A 80 5.25 -11.53 -0.51
N VAL A 81 4.98 -10.24 -0.32
CA VAL A 81 4.15 -9.75 0.79
C VAL A 81 2.69 -9.63 0.38
N VAL A 82 2.42 -9.03 -0.78
CA VAL A 82 1.04 -8.85 -1.28
C VAL A 82 0.95 -9.26 -2.76
N PRO A 83 1.13 -10.55 -3.08
CA PRO A 83 1.20 -11.02 -4.48
C PRO A 83 -0.08 -10.74 -5.27
N ARG A 84 -1.24 -10.84 -4.64
CA ARG A 84 -2.54 -10.52 -5.28
C ARG A 84 -2.66 -9.03 -5.63
N GLY A 85 -2.05 -8.16 -4.84
CA GLY A 85 -1.98 -6.73 -5.13
C GLY A 85 -1.12 -6.45 -6.35
N ILE A 86 0.01 -7.15 -6.51
CA ILE A 86 0.86 -7.05 -7.71
C ILE A 86 0.07 -7.50 -8.95
N GLN A 87 -0.60 -8.65 -8.89
CA GLN A 87 -1.39 -9.17 -10.00
C GLN A 87 -2.51 -8.20 -10.41
N LEU A 88 -3.30 -7.74 -9.46
CA LEU A 88 -4.39 -6.80 -9.72
C LEU A 88 -3.87 -5.48 -10.28
N GLY A 89 -2.80 -4.92 -9.74
CA GLY A 89 -2.20 -3.66 -10.22
C GLY A 89 -1.66 -3.78 -11.64
N THR A 90 -1.02 -4.89 -11.98
CA THR A 90 -0.55 -5.17 -13.35
C THR A 90 -1.73 -5.30 -14.31
N MET A 91 -2.79 -6.02 -13.94
CA MET A 91 -4.00 -6.11 -14.74
C MET A 91 -4.66 -4.74 -14.99
N LEU A 92 -4.74 -3.90 -13.96
CA LEU A 92 -5.29 -2.55 -14.07
C LEU A 92 -4.46 -1.67 -15.01
N PHE A 93 -3.14 -1.79 -14.97
CA PHE A 93 -2.24 -1.09 -15.87
C PHE A 93 -2.43 -1.54 -17.33
N GLU A 94 -2.43 -2.85 -17.58
CA GLU A 94 -2.55 -3.43 -18.93
C GLU A 94 -3.93 -3.14 -19.55
N SER A 95 -4.99 -3.22 -18.74
CA SER A 95 -6.36 -2.96 -19.21
C SER A 95 -6.69 -1.47 -19.36
N GLY A 96 -5.98 -0.58 -18.67
CA GLY A 96 -6.29 0.85 -18.61
C GLY A 96 -7.60 1.17 -17.86
N ASP A 97 -8.08 0.25 -17.03
CA ASP A 97 -9.37 0.40 -16.32
C ASP A 97 -9.42 1.61 -15.42
N LEU A 98 -8.37 1.88 -14.64
CA LEU A 98 -8.36 3.05 -13.76
C LEU A 98 -8.46 4.36 -14.53
N ARG A 99 -7.84 4.42 -15.71
CA ARG A 99 -7.93 5.60 -16.58
C ARG A 99 -9.37 5.79 -17.07
N ARG A 100 -10.02 4.70 -17.51
CA ARG A 100 -11.43 4.75 -17.94
C ARG A 100 -12.34 5.19 -16.79
N MET A 101 -12.21 4.59 -15.61
CA MET A 101 -12.99 4.98 -14.42
C MET A 101 -12.83 6.46 -14.09
N ARG A 102 -11.62 7.00 -14.19
CA ARG A 102 -11.34 8.43 -14.00
C ARG A 102 -12.04 9.28 -15.08
N ASP A 103 -11.88 8.89 -16.35
CA ASP A 103 -12.42 9.66 -17.49
C ASP A 103 -13.96 9.64 -17.50
N ASP A 104 -14.57 8.57 -16.97
CA ASP A 104 -16.01 8.44 -16.70
C ASP A 104 -16.48 9.22 -15.46
N GLY A 105 -15.57 9.91 -14.78
CA GLY A 105 -15.89 10.71 -13.60
C GLY A 105 -16.25 9.90 -12.35
N MET A 106 -15.83 8.64 -12.27
CA MET A 106 -16.10 7.79 -11.11
C MET A 106 -15.45 8.36 -9.86
N SER A 107 -16.19 8.43 -8.76
CA SER A 107 -15.64 8.86 -7.47
C SER A 107 -14.59 7.88 -6.93
N ALA A 108 -13.67 8.36 -6.08
CA ALA A 108 -12.67 7.52 -5.44
C ALA A 108 -13.30 6.35 -4.67
N ALA A 109 -14.42 6.59 -3.99
CA ALA A 109 -15.18 5.54 -3.31
C ALA A 109 -15.76 4.51 -4.29
N GLY A 110 -16.26 4.96 -5.44
CA GLY A 110 -16.75 4.08 -6.51
C GLY A 110 -15.65 3.19 -7.07
N VAL A 111 -14.50 3.78 -7.39
CA VAL A 111 -13.31 3.03 -7.83
C VAL A 111 -12.91 1.98 -6.79
N PHE A 112 -12.79 2.38 -5.53
CA PHE A 112 -12.41 1.48 -4.45
C PHE A 112 -13.38 0.30 -4.31
N ASN A 113 -14.68 0.55 -4.28
CA ASN A 113 -15.70 -0.51 -4.16
C ASN A 113 -15.66 -1.47 -5.35
N GLN A 114 -15.45 -0.95 -6.56
CA GLN A 114 -15.31 -1.80 -7.75
C GLN A 114 -14.07 -2.69 -7.69
N LEU A 115 -12.95 -2.17 -7.17
CA LEU A 115 -11.72 -2.95 -7.01
C LEU A 115 -11.86 -4.02 -5.91
N VAL A 116 -12.52 -3.70 -4.80
CA VAL A 116 -12.84 -4.68 -3.74
C VAL A 116 -13.69 -5.83 -4.31
N GLY A 117 -14.66 -5.54 -5.17
CA GLY A 117 -15.42 -6.57 -5.87
C GLY A 117 -14.57 -7.51 -6.74
N ARG A 118 -13.44 -7.04 -7.28
CA ARG A 118 -12.50 -7.87 -8.05
C ARG A 118 -11.60 -8.74 -7.15
N VAL A 119 -11.39 -8.34 -5.91
CA VAL A 119 -10.64 -9.14 -4.93
C VAL A 119 -11.46 -10.33 -4.44
N HIS A 120 -12.78 -10.15 -4.35
CA HIS A 120 -13.73 -11.18 -3.96
C HIS A 120 -14.70 -11.45 -5.11
N PRO A 121 -14.27 -12.10 -6.20
CA PRO A 121 -15.22 -12.51 -7.24
C PRO A 121 -16.23 -13.47 -6.62
N ALA A 122 -17.50 -13.18 -6.88
CA ALA A 122 -18.59 -14.02 -6.43
C ALA A 122 -18.49 -15.44 -7.01
#